data_029eb6493fa8d5b5acab23fbb65759b2
#
_entry.id   029eb6493fa8d5b5acab23fbb65759b2
#
_cell.length_a   1.000
_cell.length_b   1.000
_cell.length_c   1.000
_cell.angle_alpha   90.00
_cell.angle_beta   90.00
_cell.angle_gamma   90.00
#
_symmetry.space_group_name_H-M   'P 1'
#
loop_
_entity.id
_entity.type
_entity.pdbx_description
1 polymer ?
#
loop_
_entity_poly.entity_id
_entity_poly.type
_entity_poly.pdbx_seq_one_letter_code
_entity_poly.pdbx_strand_id
1 'polypeptide(L)'
;MKLAIDAMSGDLGSAPVVEACKKFAERHPDVELFVTGKKEELTALESIDSIHIVDARDVVLMTDSVLGVRRKKESSMVKALMMARKDEVDGVVSCGSTGAFYTASMLFVKRIEGVEKSCLMATLPTYSGNSTCLMDVGANATNTAEQLQEFAVMGSLYSKLVLDKKDPKVALLNIGAEDHKGDEMHQEAYKLLKGCDKINFTGNIEGRELLSGDTDVVVTDGFSGNIALKTSEGAAILLMKAMKESLFATLRGKIGALFA
;
A
#
# COMPACT_ATOMS: atom_id res chain seq x y z
N MET A 1 18.61 -8.40 -3.63
CA MET A 1 17.69 -7.39 -3.06
C MET A 1 17.73 -7.48 -1.55
N LYS A 2 17.68 -6.34 -0.84
CA LYS A 2 17.74 -6.26 0.63
C LYS A 2 16.48 -5.62 1.17
N LEU A 3 15.83 -6.23 2.13
CA LEU A 3 14.59 -5.71 2.73
C LEU A 3 14.72 -5.59 4.25
N ALA A 4 14.32 -4.47 4.82
CA ALA A 4 14.17 -4.34 6.28
C ALA A 4 12.72 -4.67 6.68
N ILE A 5 12.57 -5.49 7.71
CA ILE A 5 11.27 -5.98 8.18
C ILE A 5 11.06 -5.54 9.62
N ASP A 6 10.06 -4.69 9.85
CA ASP A 6 9.62 -4.32 11.20
C ASP A 6 8.81 -5.47 11.80
N ALA A 7 9.39 -6.15 12.78
CA ALA A 7 8.79 -7.36 13.35
C ALA A 7 7.81 -7.09 14.51
N MET A 8 7.78 -5.88 15.09
CA MET A 8 7.11 -5.69 16.37
C MET A 8 5.83 -4.85 16.32
N SER A 9 5.68 -3.98 15.32
CA SER A 9 4.61 -2.95 15.33
C SER A 9 3.22 -3.47 14.95
N GLY A 10 3.08 -4.73 14.53
CA GLY A 10 1.77 -5.33 14.22
C GLY A 10 0.99 -5.76 15.47
N ASP A 11 -0.34 -5.89 15.35
CA ASP A 11 -1.25 -6.25 16.45
C ASP A 11 -0.91 -7.58 17.14
N LEU A 12 -0.33 -8.52 16.42
CA LEU A 12 0.01 -9.85 16.93
C LEU A 12 1.50 -9.98 17.32
N GLY A 13 2.23 -8.86 17.34
CA GLY A 13 3.66 -8.83 17.69
C GLY A 13 4.53 -9.55 16.68
N SER A 14 5.69 -10.05 17.15
CA SER A 14 6.75 -10.59 16.29
C SER A 14 6.50 -11.99 15.74
N ALA A 15 5.70 -12.82 16.40
CA ALA A 15 5.56 -14.24 16.05
C ALA A 15 5.06 -14.49 14.62
N PRO A 16 4.01 -13.83 14.09
CA PRO A 16 3.59 -14.02 12.70
C PRO A 16 4.64 -13.54 11.70
N VAL A 17 5.39 -12.48 12.03
CA VAL A 17 6.44 -11.94 11.16
C VAL A 17 7.61 -12.91 11.08
N VAL A 18 8.01 -13.52 12.20
CA VAL A 18 9.04 -14.57 12.24
C VAL A 18 8.68 -15.73 11.31
N GLU A 19 7.45 -16.23 11.39
CA GLU A 19 7.00 -17.32 10.53
C GLU A 19 6.92 -16.90 9.04
N ALA A 20 6.52 -15.66 8.77
CA ALA A 20 6.51 -15.12 7.41
C ALA A 20 7.92 -15.01 6.83
N CYS A 21 8.88 -14.49 7.61
CA CYS A 21 10.28 -14.38 7.20
C CYS A 21 10.91 -15.74 6.88
N LYS A 22 10.66 -16.80 7.69
CA LYS A 22 11.12 -18.16 7.40
C LYS A 22 10.61 -18.65 6.06
N LYS A 23 9.28 -18.60 5.83
CA LYS A 23 8.64 -19.05 4.61
C LYS A 23 9.09 -18.25 3.39
N PHE A 24 9.35 -16.96 3.57
CA PHE A 24 9.84 -16.10 2.50
C PHE A 24 11.28 -16.47 2.13
N ALA A 25 12.17 -16.60 3.11
CA ALA A 25 13.57 -16.96 2.89
C ALA A 25 13.73 -18.33 2.20
N GLU A 26 12.89 -19.31 2.54
CA GLU A 26 12.84 -20.61 1.86
C GLU A 26 12.51 -20.49 0.36
N ARG A 27 11.65 -19.55 -0.02
CA ARG A 27 11.19 -19.36 -1.41
C ARG A 27 12.08 -18.40 -2.20
N HIS A 28 12.75 -17.49 -1.51
CA HIS A 28 13.55 -16.40 -2.08
C HIS A 28 14.92 -16.31 -1.41
N PRO A 29 15.78 -17.33 -1.56
CA PRO A 29 17.09 -17.38 -0.89
C PRO A 29 18.07 -16.31 -1.41
N ASP A 30 17.78 -15.68 -2.53
CA ASP A 30 18.52 -14.56 -3.13
C ASP A 30 18.19 -13.19 -2.52
N VAL A 31 17.21 -13.11 -1.60
CA VAL A 31 16.80 -11.88 -0.92
C VAL A 31 17.31 -11.88 0.51
N GLU A 32 18.06 -10.86 0.88
CA GLU A 32 18.50 -10.65 2.28
C GLU A 32 17.41 -9.91 3.07
N LEU A 33 17.05 -10.43 4.25
CA LEU A 33 16.11 -9.82 5.16
C LEU A 33 16.83 -9.28 6.40
N PHE A 34 16.62 -8.02 6.71
CA PHE A 34 17.07 -7.35 7.94
C PHE A 34 15.88 -7.20 8.87
N VAL A 35 15.73 -8.12 9.83
CA VAL A 35 14.55 -8.18 10.69
C VAL A 35 14.82 -7.39 11.96
N THR A 36 14.10 -6.26 12.13
CA THR A 36 14.24 -5.37 13.28
C THR A 36 13.26 -5.75 14.39
N GLY A 37 13.77 -6.02 15.59
CA GLY A 37 12.96 -6.41 16.75
C GLY A 37 13.81 -6.87 17.92
N LYS A 38 13.19 -7.28 19.02
CA LYS A 38 13.92 -7.82 20.16
C LYS A 38 14.60 -9.13 19.77
N LYS A 39 15.91 -9.18 19.96
CA LYS A 39 16.72 -10.36 19.59
C LYS A 39 16.16 -11.66 20.18
N GLU A 40 15.67 -11.61 21.41
CA GLU A 40 15.13 -12.77 22.13
C GLU A 40 13.85 -13.33 21.46
N GLU A 41 13.08 -12.48 20.78
CA GLU A 41 11.87 -12.88 20.05
C GLU A 41 12.18 -13.39 18.63
N LEU A 42 13.40 -13.13 18.13
CA LEU A 42 13.82 -13.42 16.75
C LEU A 42 14.81 -14.60 16.66
N THR A 43 15.14 -15.26 17.77
CA THR A 43 16.15 -16.33 17.82
C THR A 43 15.91 -17.47 16.82
N ALA A 44 14.65 -17.74 16.49
CA ALA A 44 14.27 -18.77 15.50
C ALA A 44 14.68 -18.42 14.05
N LEU A 45 15.22 -17.22 13.80
CA LEU A 45 15.73 -16.74 12.50
C LEU A 45 17.26 -16.81 12.43
N GLU A 46 17.97 -16.99 13.54
CA GLU A 46 19.45 -16.94 13.61
C GLU A 46 20.15 -18.01 12.74
N SER A 47 19.47 -19.12 12.45
CA SER A 47 20.03 -20.22 11.66
C SER A 47 19.83 -20.07 10.15
N ILE A 48 19.24 -18.97 9.68
CA ILE A 48 18.92 -18.74 8.26
C ILE A 48 19.90 -17.70 7.70
N ASP A 49 20.81 -18.12 6.83
CA ASP A 49 21.92 -17.29 6.32
C ASP A 49 21.49 -15.99 5.66
N SER A 50 20.33 -15.98 4.98
CA SER A 50 19.78 -14.79 4.33
C SER A 50 19.03 -13.83 5.27
N ILE A 51 19.00 -14.11 6.59
CA ILE A 51 18.31 -13.28 7.57
C ILE A 51 19.29 -12.69 8.58
N HIS A 52 19.26 -11.37 8.72
CA HIS A 52 20.09 -10.59 9.64
C HIS A 52 19.23 -9.95 10.71
N ILE A 53 19.48 -10.25 11.98
CA ILE A 53 18.72 -9.68 13.09
C ILE A 53 19.30 -8.34 13.49
N VAL A 54 18.44 -7.33 13.53
CA VAL A 54 18.76 -5.96 13.98
C VAL A 54 18.01 -5.71 15.30
N ASP A 55 18.74 -5.69 16.41
CA ASP A 55 18.13 -5.53 17.72
C ASP A 55 17.45 -4.17 17.90
N ALA A 56 16.17 -4.20 18.28
CA ALA A 56 15.35 -3.03 18.57
C ALA A 56 14.58 -3.24 19.87
N ARG A 57 14.70 -2.27 20.80
CA ARG A 57 14.17 -2.39 22.16
C ARG A 57 12.86 -1.67 22.40
N ASP A 58 12.40 -0.87 21.44
CA ASP A 58 11.15 -0.11 21.51
C ASP A 58 10.24 -0.47 20.34
N VAL A 59 8.95 -0.19 20.48
CA VAL A 59 7.93 -0.52 19.49
C VAL A 59 6.96 0.66 19.30
N VAL A 60 6.52 0.89 18.07
CA VAL A 60 5.40 1.78 17.76
C VAL A 60 4.13 0.94 17.79
N LEU A 61 3.29 1.16 18.81
CA LEU A 61 2.02 0.45 18.97
C LEU A 61 0.95 1.02 18.03
N MET A 62 -0.05 0.19 17.70
CA MET A 62 -1.21 0.63 16.91
C MET A 62 -2.01 1.75 17.58
N THR A 63 -1.95 1.83 18.92
CA THR A 63 -2.62 2.85 19.73
C THR A 63 -1.80 4.12 19.96
N ASP A 64 -0.53 4.13 19.54
CA ASP A 64 0.30 5.32 19.68
C ASP A 64 -0.20 6.47 18.80
N SER A 65 -0.03 7.70 19.27
CA SER A 65 -0.31 8.83 18.41
C SER A 65 0.67 8.85 17.24
N VAL A 66 0.18 9.20 16.07
CA VAL A 66 0.96 9.26 14.82
C VAL A 66 2.24 10.10 14.99
N LEU A 67 2.16 11.20 15.73
CA LEU A 67 3.32 12.05 16.05
C LEU A 67 4.24 11.45 17.13
N GLY A 68 3.76 10.47 17.88
CA GLY A 68 4.53 9.77 18.91
C GLY A 68 5.77 9.03 18.35
N VAL A 69 5.70 8.59 17.10
CA VAL A 69 6.80 7.94 16.38
C VAL A 69 8.10 8.75 16.40
N ARG A 70 8.00 10.08 16.43
CA ARG A 70 9.15 10.99 16.49
C ARG A 70 10.04 10.77 17.72
N ARG A 71 9.47 10.29 18.82
CA ARG A 71 10.16 10.05 20.10
C ARG A 71 10.74 8.62 20.18
N LYS A 72 10.22 7.68 19.38
CA LYS A 72 10.56 6.25 19.43
C LYS A 72 11.66 5.88 18.43
N LYS A 73 12.78 6.58 18.47
CA LYS A 73 13.89 6.41 17.52
C LYS A 73 14.53 5.01 17.57
N GLU A 74 14.42 4.33 18.72
CA GLU A 74 14.94 2.96 18.94
C GLU A 74 13.92 1.87 18.63
N SER A 75 12.73 2.25 18.11
CA SER A 75 11.71 1.28 17.71
C SER A 75 12.10 0.51 16.46
N SER A 76 11.56 -0.72 16.36
CA SER A 76 11.76 -1.59 15.21
C SER A 76 11.40 -0.90 13.88
N MET A 77 10.26 -0.22 13.84
CA MET A 77 9.81 0.54 12.66
C MET A 77 10.83 1.64 12.26
N VAL A 78 11.27 2.46 13.21
CA VAL A 78 12.18 3.56 12.90
C VAL A 78 13.57 3.05 12.52
N LYS A 79 14.07 1.99 13.16
CA LYS A 79 15.35 1.35 12.77
C LYS A 79 15.29 0.83 11.34
N ALA A 80 14.21 0.13 10.95
CA ALA A 80 14.02 -0.34 9.59
C ALA A 80 14.02 0.82 8.57
N LEU A 81 13.30 1.90 8.86
CA LEU A 81 13.28 3.09 8.00
C LEU A 81 14.64 3.80 7.92
N MET A 82 15.41 3.83 9.01
CA MET A 82 16.75 4.42 9.01
C MET A 82 17.75 3.62 8.19
N MET A 83 17.57 2.31 8.04
CA MET A 83 18.37 1.49 7.12
C MET A 83 18.09 1.89 5.67
N ALA A 84 16.82 2.09 5.29
CA ALA A 84 16.47 2.60 3.96
C ALA A 84 17.03 4.01 3.72
N ARG A 85 17.00 4.89 4.73
CA ARG A 85 17.55 6.24 4.65
C ARG A 85 19.07 6.25 4.35
N LYS A 86 19.77 5.21 4.81
CA LYS A 86 21.23 5.07 4.64
C LYS A 86 21.61 4.24 3.42
N ASP A 87 20.64 3.87 2.60
CA ASP A 87 20.82 2.98 1.43
C ASP A 87 21.39 1.59 1.81
N GLU A 88 21.15 1.13 3.06
CA GLU A 88 21.55 -0.19 3.52
C GLU A 88 20.59 -1.29 3.04
N VAL A 89 19.34 -0.90 2.72
CA VAL A 89 18.28 -1.77 2.19
C VAL A 89 17.50 -1.10 1.07
N ASP A 90 16.92 -1.91 0.18
CA ASP A 90 16.16 -1.46 -0.98
C ASP A 90 14.69 -1.14 -0.65
N GLY A 91 14.19 -1.67 0.47
CA GLY A 91 12.79 -1.46 0.89
C GLY A 91 12.54 -1.79 2.34
N VAL A 92 11.39 -1.33 2.86
CA VAL A 92 10.95 -1.56 4.24
C VAL A 92 9.54 -2.10 4.25
N VAL A 93 9.31 -3.15 5.05
CA VAL A 93 7.99 -3.76 5.26
C VAL A 93 7.62 -3.65 6.74
N SER A 94 6.41 -3.20 7.03
CA SER A 94 5.86 -3.13 8.38
C SER A 94 4.38 -3.54 8.39
N CYS A 95 3.98 -4.25 9.43
CA CYS A 95 2.57 -4.57 9.71
C CYS A 95 1.97 -3.63 10.78
N GLY A 96 2.64 -2.52 11.09
CA GLY A 96 2.20 -1.53 12.05
C GLY A 96 1.17 -0.55 11.50
N SER A 97 0.82 0.46 12.31
CA SER A 97 -0.11 1.53 11.92
C SER A 97 0.37 2.24 10.65
N THR A 98 -0.46 2.27 9.61
CA THR A 98 -0.17 2.94 8.33
C THR A 98 0.14 4.43 8.54
N GLY A 99 -0.61 5.12 9.42
CA GLY A 99 -0.38 6.54 9.72
C GLY A 99 0.96 6.78 10.43
N ALA A 100 1.34 5.88 11.35
CA ALA A 100 2.64 5.97 12.04
C ALA A 100 3.78 5.67 11.07
N PHE A 101 3.65 4.64 10.23
CA PHE A 101 4.65 4.27 9.23
C PHE A 101 4.84 5.38 8.18
N TYR A 102 3.74 5.95 7.67
CA TYR A 102 3.78 7.09 6.76
C TYR A 102 4.48 8.30 7.38
N THR A 103 4.09 8.67 8.62
CA THR A 103 4.71 9.79 9.34
C THR A 103 6.20 9.54 9.61
N ALA A 104 6.56 8.33 10.03
CA ALA A 104 7.95 7.96 10.23
C ALA A 104 8.75 8.03 8.92
N SER A 105 8.19 7.55 7.81
CA SER A 105 8.81 7.64 6.48
C SER A 105 9.07 9.11 6.10
N MET A 106 8.10 10.00 6.31
CA MET A 106 8.25 11.43 6.03
C MET A 106 9.31 12.10 6.90
N LEU A 107 9.42 11.69 8.17
CA LEU A 107 10.38 12.28 9.11
C LEU A 107 11.80 11.78 8.88
N PHE A 108 11.96 10.48 8.64
CA PHE A 108 13.28 9.83 8.66
C PHE A 108 13.81 9.53 7.25
N VAL A 109 13.01 9.02 6.32
CA VAL A 109 13.42 8.76 4.94
C VAL A 109 13.35 10.02 4.10
N LYS A 110 12.30 10.82 4.28
CA LYS A 110 11.98 12.04 3.53
C LYS A 110 11.42 11.73 2.12
N ARG A 111 11.07 12.79 1.40
CA ARG A 111 10.56 12.72 0.02
C ARG A 111 11.72 12.71 -0.99
N ILE A 112 11.45 12.16 -2.15
CA ILE A 112 12.31 12.29 -3.34
C ILE A 112 12.37 13.78 -3.73
N GLU A 113 13.54 14.25 -4.17
CA GLU A 113 13.70 15.62 -4.65
C GLU A 113 12.74 15.90 -5.82
N GLY A 114 12.09 17.05 -5.79
CA GLY A 114 11.09 17.45 -6.78
C GLY A 114 9.67 16.94 -6.51
N VAL A 115 9.45 16.04 -5.54
CA VAL A 115 8.10 15.60 -5.12
C VAL A 115 7.58 16.53 -4.05
N GLU A 116 6.49 17.25 -4.34
CA GLU A 116 5.91 18.21 -3.40
C GLU A 116 5.19 17.49 -2.26
N LYS A 117 4.42 16.45 -2.58
CA LYS A 117 3.62 15.72 -1.60
C LYS A 117 3.65 14.22 -1.86
N SER A 118 3.81 13.44 -0.82
CA SER A 118 3.70 11.98 -0.89
C SER A 118 2.25 11.54 -0.75
N CYS A 119 1.93 10.37 -1.29
CA CYS A 119 0.62 9.73 -1.18
C CYS A 119 0.76 8.30 -0.66
N LEU A 120 -0.36 7.73 -0.23
CA LEU A 120 -0.51 6.29 -0.05
C LEU A 120 -1.15 5.68 -1.29
N MET A 121 -0.64 4.54 -1.71
CA MET A 121 -1.15 3.79 -2.84
C MET A 121 -1.65 2.42 -2.39
N ALA A 122 -2.79 2.01 -2.90
CA ALA A 122 -3.27 0.63 -2.81
C ALA A 122 -3.29 0.00 -4.20
N THR A 123 -2.82 -1.23 -4.30
CA THR A 123 -2.95 -2.04 -5.52
C THR A 123 -4.17 -2.93 -5.37
N LEU A 124 -5.22 -2.64 -6.13
CA LEU A 124 -6.50 -3.33 -6.08
C LEU A 124 -6.56 -4.44 -7.13
N PRO A 125 -6.98 -5.66 -6.77
CA PRO A 125 -7.24 -6.71 -7.75
C PRO A 125 -8.46 -6.32 -8.60
N THR A 126 -8.42 -6.68 -9.89
CA THR A 126 -9.50 -6.35 -10.82
C THR A 126 -10.15 -7.60 -11.38
N TYR A 127 -11.37 -7.45 -11.89
CA TYR A 127 -12.13 -8.54 -12.52
C TYR A 127 -11.38 -9.16 -13.73
N SER A 128 -10.60 -8.35 -14.44
CA SER A 128 -9.79 -8.83 -15.56
C SER A 128 -8.56 -9.67 -15.17
N GLY A 129 -8.31 -9.86 -13.86
CA GLY A 129 -7.11 -10.53 -13.35
C GLY A 129 -5.85 -9.65 -13.31
N ASN A 130 -5.98 -8.39 -13.69
CA ASN A 130 -4.95 -7.36 -13.57
C ASN A 130 -5.02 -6.67 -12.18
N SER A 131 -4.29 -5.57 -12.04
CA SER A 131 -4.33 -4.71 -10.86
C SER A 131 -4.49 -3.26 -11.27
N THR A 132 -5.22 -2.49 -10.45
CA THR A 132 -5.32 -1.03 -10.56
C THR A 132 -4.66 -0.37 -9.34
N CYS A 133 -3.81 0.61 -9.56
CA CYS A 133 -3.22 1.44 -8.50
C CYS A 133 -4.16 2.58 -8.16
N LEU A 134 -4.67 2.64 -6.94
CA LEU A 134 -5.48 3.75 -6.42
C LEU A 134 -4.61 4.66 -5.55
N MET A 135 -4.56 5.96 -5.85
CA MET A 135 -3.75 6.99 -5.19
C MET A 135 -4.53 8.32 -5.12
N ASP A 136 -4.62 9.02 -4.01
CA ASP A 136 -4.17 8.79 -2.65
C ASP A 136 -5.25 8.01 -1.87
N VAL A 137 -4.84 7.11 -0.97
CA VAL A 137 -5.81 6.33 -0.16
C VAL A 137 -5.76 6.70 1.33
N GLY A 138 -5.44 7.97 1.62
CA GLY A 138 -5.57 8.50 2.98
C GLY A 138 -4.30 9.05 3.62
N ALA A 139 -3.26 9.36 2.84
CA ALA A 139 -2.12 10.11 3.35
C ALA A 139 -2.50 11.58 3.63
N ASN A 140 -3.34 12.14 2.77
CA ASN A 140 -3.71 13.55 2.78
C ASN A 140 -5.23 13.68 2.82
N ALA A 141 -5.76 14.48 3.74
CA ALA A 141 -7.21 14.73 3.81
C ALA A 141 -7.70 15.59 2.62
N THR A 142 -6.86 16.49 2.14
CA THR A 142 -7.14 17.36 1.00
C THR A 142 -5.93 17.46 0.09
N ASN A 143 -6.17 17.64 -1.20
CA ASN A 143 -5.15 17.77 -2.23
C ASN A 143 -5.46 18.93 -3.16
N THR A 144 -4.43 19.44 -3.85
CA THR A 144 -4.60 20.37 -4.98
C THR A 144 -4.63 19.60 -6.30
N ALA A 145 -5.06 20.26 -7.34
CA ALA A 145 -5.10 19.68 -8.69
C ALA A 145 -3.69 19.28 -9.18
N GLU A 146 -2.67 20.09 -8.87
CA GLU A 146 -1.25 19.82 -9.21
C GLU A 146 -0.75 18.58 -8.48
N GLN A 147 -1.14 18.38 -7.22
CA GLN A 147 -0.76 17.18 -6.45
C GLN A 147 -1.38 15.91 -7.05
N LEU A 148 -2.62 15.98 -7.53
CA LEU A 148 -3.23 14.84 -8.24
C LEU A 148 -2.50 14.54 -9.56
N GLN A 149 -2.02 15.57 -10.28
CA GLN A 149 -1.20 15.38 -11.46
C GLN A 149 0.15 14.73 -11.10
N GLU A 150 0.79 15.16 -10.02
CA GLU A 150 2.03 14.55 -9.52
C GLU A 150 1.82 13.07 -9.16
N PHE A 151 0.72 12.73 -8.46
CA PHE A 151 0.37 11.35 -8.15
C PHE A 151 0.12 10.52 -9.42
N ALA A 152 -0.52 11.08 -10.43
CA ALA A 152 -0.76 10.42 -11.71
C ALA A 152 0.56 10.02 -12.40
N VAL A 153 1.55 10.92 -12.40
CA VAL A 153 2.88 10.64 -12.96
C VAL A 153 3.57 9.55 -12.15
N MET A 154 3.55 9.63 -10.81
CA MET A 154 4.14 8.61 -9.94
C MET A 154 3.48 7.24 -10.13
N GLY A 155 2.15 7.18 -10.18
CA GLY A 155 1.40 5.95 -10.41
C GLY A 155 1.67 5.33 -11.79
N SER A 156 1.75 6.17 -12.83
CA SER A 156 2.12 5.71 -14.18
C SER A 156 3.52 5.10 -14.20
N LEU A 157 4.50 5.74 -13.55
CA LEU A 157 5.86 5.21 -13.46
C LEU A 157 5.89 3.89 -12.67
N TYR A 158 5.18 3.82 -11.54
CA TYR A 158 5.07 2.58 -10.76
C TYR A 158 4.45 1.44 -11.59
N SER A 159 3.35 1.71 -12.29
CA SER A 159 2.71 0.71 -13.16
C SER A 159 3.63 0.24 -14.28
N LYS A 160 4.45 1.12 -14.86
CA LYS A 160 5.46 0.75 -15.86
C LYS A 160 6.57 -0.12 -15.30
N LEU A 161 7.14 0.26 -14.15
CA LEU A 161 8.35 -0.34 -13.61
C LEU A 161 8.09 -1.60 -12.76
N VAL A 162 6.95 -1.66 -12.09
CA VAL A 162 6.62 -2.72 -11.13
C VAL A 162 5.55 -3.67 -11.64
N LEU A 163 4.56 -3.17 -12.40
CA LEU A 163 3.46 -3.97 -12.91
C LEU A 163 3.59 -4.29 -14.42
N ASP A 164 4.76 -3.99 -15.03
CA ASP A 164 5.11 -4.30 -16.43
C ASP A 164 4.09 -3.75 -17.47
N LYS A 165 3.41 -2.65 -17.14
CA LYS A 165 2.47 -1.99 -18.05
C LYS A 165 3.21 -1.08 -19.03
N LYS A 166 3.10 -1.34 -20.33
CA LYS A 166 3.82 -0.54 -21.36
C LYS A 166 3.33 0.91 -21.44
N ASP A 167 2.02 1.11 -21.43
CA ASP A 167 1.37 2.41 -21.51
C ASP A 167 0.18 2.48 -20.54
N PRO A 168 0.45 2.69 -19.22
CA PRO A 168 -0.58 2.64 -18.20
C PRO A 168 -1.67 3.68 -18.43
N LYS A 169 -2.91 3.23 -18.47
CA LYS A 169 -4.09 4.10 -18.53
C LYS A 169 -4.31 4.76 -17.17
N VAL A 170 -4.34 6.07 -17.16
CA VAL A 170 -4.54 6.88 -15.94
C VAL A 170 -5.91 7.54 -16.00
N ALA A 171 -6.69 7.45 -14.94
CA ALA A 171 -7.98 8.11 -14.79
C ALA A 171 -8.09 8.90 -13.49
N LEU A 172 -8.99 9.88 -13.46
CA LEU A 172 -9.38 10.64 -12.28
C LEU A 172 -10.66 10.03 -11.69
N LEU A 173 -10.65 9.67 -10.41
CA LEU A 173 -11.87 9.24 -9.71
C LEU A 173 -12.80 10.43 -9.56
N ASN A 174 -14.05 10.29 -10.01
CA ASN A 174 -15.02 11.38 -10.01
C ASN A 174 -16.45 10.84 -9.80
N ILE A 175 -17.42 11.73 -9.69
CA ILE A 175 -18.86 11.45 -9.52
C ILE A 175 -19.59 11.19 -10.84
N GLY A 176 -18.91 11.29 -11.98
CA GLY A 176 -19.41 11.03 -13.32
C GLY A 176 -18.27 11.07 -14.33
N ALA A 177 -18.50 10.47 -15.50
CA ALA A 177 -17.47 10.28 -16.53
C ALA A 177 -17.19 11.55 -17.36
N GLU A 178 -18.12 12.54 -17.36
CA GLU A 178 -17.99 13.76 -18.17
C GLU A 178 -16.88 14.68 -17.62
N ASP A 179 -16.21 15.39 -18.51
CA ASP A 179 -15.04 16.23 -18.23
C ASP A 179 -15.30 17.42 -17.28
N HIS A 180 -16.56 17.85 -17.16
CA HIS A 180 -16.98 18.96 -16.30
C HIS A 180 -17.48 18.52 -14.90
N LYS A 181 -17.43 17.22 -14.59
CA LYS A 181 -17.90 16.71 -13.30
C LYS A 181 -16.90 16.99 -12.16
N GLY A 182 -17.44 16.92 -10.94
CA GLY A 182 -16.70 17.19 -9.71
C GLY A 182 -16.74 18.65 -9.30
N ASP A 183 -16.07 18.96 -8.19
CA ASP A 183 -15.85 20.32 -7.69
C ASP A 183 -14.75 21.04 -8.49
N GLU A 184 -14.44 22.28 -8.10
CA GLU A 184 -13.43 23.11 -8.77
C GLU A 184 -12.05 22.41 -8.82
N MET A 185 -11.67 21.75 -7.74
CA MET A 185 -10.39 21.03 -7.66
C MET A 185 -10.34 19.87 -8.68
N HIS A 186 -11.41 19.05 -8.77
CA HIS A 186 -11.48 17.94 -9.72
C HIS A 186 -11.52 18.43 -11.18
N GLN A 187 -12.25 19.51 -11.46
CA GLN A 187 -12.30 20.10 -12.81
C GLN A 187 -10.94 20.66 -13.23
N GLU A 188 -10.19 21.27 -12.30
CA GLU A 188 -8.84 21.75 -12.58
C GLU A 188 -7.86 20.57 -12.74
N ALA A 189 -7.95 19.56 -11.88
CA ALA A 189 -7.17 18.33 -12.00
C ALA A 189 -7.39 17.65 -13.36
N TYR A 190 -8.64 17.57 -13.82
CA TYR A 190 -8.95 17.01 -15.13
C TYR A 190 -8.21 17.74 -16.26
N LYS A 191 -8.20 19.09 -16.24
CA LYS A 191 -7.50 19.90 -17.27
C LYS A 191 -5.98 19.67 -17.23
N LEU A 192 -5.41 19.66 -16.02
CA LEU A 192 -3.97 19.41 -15.83
C LEU A 192 -3.57 18.01 -16.29
N LEU A 193 -4.35 16.99 -15.94
CA LEU A 193 -4.12 15.61 -16.35
C LEU A 193 -4.23 15.44 -17.86
N LYS A 194 -5.25 16.04 -18.48
CA LYS A 194 -5.46 16.02 -19.94
C LYS A 194 -4.35 16.71 -20.72
N GLY A 195 -3.74 17.75 -20.14
CA GLY A 195 -2.60 18.47 -20.72
C GLY A 195 -1.23 17.84 -20.42
N CYS A 196 -1.16 16.77 -19.62
CA CYS A 196 0.09 16.15 -19.20
C CYS A 196 0.57 15.10 -20.22
N ASP A 197 1.66 15.37 -20.92
CA ASP A 197 2.27 14.48 -21.92
C ASP A 197 3.03 13.28 -21.33
N LYS A 198 3.19 13.23 -20.01
CA LYS A 198 3.91 12.17 -19.30
C LYS A 198 3.06 10.95 -18.99
N ILE A 199 1.73 11.04 -19.18
CA ILE A 199 0.77 10.00 -18.82
C ILE A 199 -0.22 9.74 -19.96
N ASN A 200 -0.78 8.54 -20.00
CA ASN A 200 -1.91 8.20 -20.88
C ASN A 200 -3.22 8.44 -20.12
N PHE A 201 -3.65 9.71 -20.07
CA PHE A 201 -4.89 10.09 -19.37
C PHE A 201 -6.13 9.69 -20.18
N THR A 202 -7.02 8.92 -19.57
CA THR A 202 -8.22 8.37 -20.21
C THR A 202 -9.52 9.06 -19.78
N GLY A 203 -9.45 10.06 -18.90
CA GLY A 203 -10.61 10.80 -18.43
C GLY A 203 -11.03 10.49 -16.99
N ASN A 204 -12.28 10.84 -16.65
CA ASN A 204 -12.89 10.50 -15.36
C ASN A 204 -13.41 9.06 -15.35
N ILE A 205 -13.38 8.44 -14.16
CA ILE A 205 -14.11 7.20 -13.89
C ILE A 205 -14.95 7.33 -12.61
N GLU A 206 -16.00 6.55 -12.52
CA GLU A 206 -16.81 6.43 -11.31
C GLU A 206 -16.28 5.32 -10.40
N GLY A 207 -16.63 5.38 -9.11
CA GLY A 207 -16.19 4.38 -8.12
C GLY A 207 -16.56 2.93 -8.46
N ARG A 208 -17.66 2.71 -9.21
CA ARG A 208 -18.07 1.37 -9.68
C ARG A 208 -17.10 0.74 -10.69
N GLU A 209 -16.26 1.55 -11.32
CA GLU A 209 -15.31 1.11 -12.36
C GLU A 209 -13.92 0.78 -11.80
N LEU A 210 -13.65 1.09 -10.52
CA LEU A 210 -12.36 0.88 -9.87
C LEU A 210 -11.81 -0.56 -10.00
N LEU A 211 -12.71 -1.55 -10.00
CA LEU A 211 -12.34 -2.96 -10.04
C LEU A 211 -12.58 -3.62 -11.41
N SER A 212 -12.92 -2.84 -12.45
CA SER A 212 -13.15 -3.38 -13.81
C SER A 212 -11.87 -3.92 -14.46
N GLY A 213 -10.75 -3.24 -14.26
CA GLY A 213 -9.47 -3.53 -14.91
C GLY A 213 -9.27 -2.80 -16.24
N ASP A 214 -10.12 -1.82 -16.55
CA ASP A 214 -9.99 -0.98 -17.77
C ASP A 214 -8.98 0.15 -17.58
N THR A 215 -8.62 0.45 -16.33
CA THR A 215 -7.70 1.52 -15.93
C THR A 215 -6.59 0.94 -15.04
N ASP A 216 -5.34 1.35 -15.27
CA ASP A 216 -4.18 0.85 -14.52
C ASP A 216 -3.85 1.73 -13.31
N VAL A 217 -4.14 3.03 -13.38
CA VAL A 217 -3.90 4.00 -12.31
C VAL A 217 -5.12 4.90 -12.14
N VAL A 218 -5.62 5.00 -10.93
CA VAL A 218 -6.71 5.91 -10.57
C VAL A 218 -6.20 6.89 -9.53
N VAL A 219 -6.29 8.18 -9.83
CA VAL A 219 -5.91 9.24 -8.89
C VAL A 219 -7.13 9.90 -8.28
N THR A 220 -7.00 10.29 -7.04
CA THR A 220 -8.05 10.94 -6.24
C THR A 220 -7.46 11.68 -5.06
N ASP A 221 -8.21 12.54 -4.42
CA ASP A 221 -7.85 13.06 -3.10
C ASP A 221 -7.89 11.94 -2.04
N GLY A 222 -7.09 12.10 -0.97
CA GLY A 222 -6.95 11.01 0.00
C GLY A 222 -8.20 10.75 0.84
N PHE A 223 -9.12 11.70 0.95
CA PHE A 223 -10.40 11.46 1.63
C PHE A 223 -11.30 10.54 0.79
N SER A 224 -11.53 10.89 -0.47
CA SER A 224 -12.33 10.09 -1.41
C SER A 224 -11.71 8.72 -1.65
N GLY A 225 -10.38 8.66 -1.82
CA GLY A 225 -9.67 7.41 -2.05
C GLY A 225 -9.70 6.46 -0.84
N ASN A 226 -9.59 6.98 0.37
CA ASN A 226 -9.72 6.15 1.58
C ASN A 226 -11.14 5.60 1.73
N ILE A 227 -12.17 6.41 1.46
CA ILE A 227 -13.56 5.95 1.47
C ILE A 227 -13.77 4.86 0.40
N ALA A 228 -13.30 5.09 -0.82
CA ALA A 228 -13.42 4.12 -1.91
C ALA A 228 -12.73 2.79 -1.56
N LEU A 229 -11.50 2.83 -1.03
CA LEU A 229 -10.76 1.65 -0.57
C LEU A 229 -11.53 0.90 0.53
N LYS A 230 -11.90 1.60 1.61
CA LYS A 230 -12.59 0.99 2.77
C LYS A 230 -13.98 0.44 2.43
N THR A 231 -14.69 1.09 1.52
CA THR A 231 -15.97 0.60 1.01
C THR A 231 -15.78 -0.68 0.18
N SER A 232 -14.77 -0.71 -0.69
CA SER A 232 -14.44 -1.89 -1.49
C SER A 232 -14.02 -3.07 -0.60
N GLU A 233 -13.16 -2.84 0.40
CA GLU A 233 -12.76 -3.85 1.40
C GLU A 233 -13.98 -4.40 2.14
N GLY A 234 -14.85 -3.51 2.66
CA GLY A 234 -16.06 -3.91 3.39
C GLY A 234 -17.04 -4.69 2.54
N ALA A 235 -17.26 -4.27 1.29
CA ALA A 235 -18.11 -4.99 0.34
C ALA A 235 -17.56 -6.38 0.03
N ALA A 236 -16.25 -6.50 -0.20
CA ALA A 236 -15.62 -7.80 -0.45
C ALA A 236 -15.76 -8.75 0.74
N ILE A 237 -15.53 -8.29 1.97
CA ILE A 237 -15.70 -9.08 3.20
C ILE A 237 -17.16 -9.55 3.34
N LEU A 238 -18.13 -8.66 3.11
CA LEU A 238 -19.55 -8.99 3.19
C LEU A 238 -19.95 -10.05 2.17
N LEU A 239 -19.52 -9.88 0.90
CA LEU A 239 -19.80 -10.85 -0.16
C LEU A 239 -19.16 -12.21 0.13
N MET A 240 -17.91 -12.25 0.56
CA MET A 240 -17.21 -13.48 0.95
C MET A 240 -17.95 -14.20 2.10
N LYS A 241 -18.41 -13.44 3.10
CA LYS A 241 -19.19 -14.01 4.22
C LYS A 241 -20.51 -14.59 3.74
N ALA A 242 -21.28 -13.84 2.95
CA ALA A 242 -22.57 -14.28 2.41
C ALA A 242 -22.41 -15.51 1.51
N MET A 243 -21.38 -15.54 0.65
CA MET A 243 -21.06 -16.71 -0.18
C MET A 243 -20.73 -17.93 0.69
N LYS A 244 -19.87 -17.76 1.69
CA LYS A 244 -19.50 -18.84 2.63
C LYS A 244 -20.75 -19.38 3.35
N GLU A 245 -21.58 -18.54 3.92
CA GLU A 245 -22.81 -18.94 4.60
C GLU A 245 -23.76 -19.70 3.66
N SER A 246 -23.94 -19.21 2.42
CA SER A 246 -24.78 -19.86 1.42
C SER A 246 -24.24 -21.24 0.99
N LEU A 247 -22.94 -21.33 0.69
CA LEU A 247 -22.28 -22.58 0.28
C LEU A 247 -22.32 -23.64 1.38
N PHE A 248 -22.18 -23.26 2.64
CA PHE A 248 -22.16 -24.18 3.77
C PHE A 248 -23.52 -24.40 4.44
N ALA A 249 -24.61 -23.76 3.96
CA ALA A 249 -25.94 -23.89 4.48
C ALA A 249 -26.56 -25.32 4.27
N THR A 250 -26.13 -26.03 3.21
CA THR A 250 -26.63 -27.34 2.86
C THR A 250 -25.54 -28.39 2.73
N LEU A 251 -25.86 -29.68 2.91
CA LEU A 251 -24.89 -30.76 2.73
C LEU A 251 -24.36 -30.82 1.28
N ARG A 252 -25.22 -30.55 0.30
CA ARG A 252 -24.81 -30.47 -1.12
C ARG A 252 -23.83 -29.30 -1.36
N GLY A 253 -24.10 -28.15 -0.76
CA GLY A 253 -23.19 -27.00 -0.82
C GLY A 253 -21.84 -27.27 -0.18
N LYS A 254 -21.79 -27.97 0.96
CA LYS A 254 -20.54 -28.38 1.62
C LYS A 254 -19.70 -29.32 0.72
N ILE A 255 -20.37 -30.28 0.07
CA ILE A 255 -19.69 -31.19 -0.87
C ILE A 255 -19.19 -30.41 -2.10
N GLY A 256 -20.03 -29.53 -2.69
CA GLY A 256 -19.63 -28.69 -3.83
C GLY A 256 -18.43 -27.79 -3.53
N ALA A 257 -18.36 -27.21 -2.31
CA ALA A 257 -17.24 -26.37 -1.88
C ALA A 257 -15.90 -27.11 -1.72
N LEU A 258 -15.88 -28.46 -1.71
CA LEU A 258 -14.65 -29.27 -1.73
C LEU A 258 -14.06 -29.39 -3.14
N PHE A 259 -14.84 -29.07 -4.18
CA PHE A 259 -14.44 -29.17 -5.59
C PHE A 259 -14.30 -27.80 -6.28
N ALA A 260 -14.57 -26.68 -5.56
CA ALA A 260 -14.41 -25.32 -6.03
C ALA A 260 -13.12 -24.67 -5.49
#